data_3db3e94d37539da8785dfbe40e6eed2a
#
_entry.id   3db3e94d37539da8785dfbe40e6eed2a
#
_cell.length_a   1.000
_cell.length_b   1.000
_cell.length_c   1.000
_cell.angle_alpha   90.00
_cell.angle_beta   90.00
_cell.angle_gamma   90.00
#
_symmetry.space_group_name_H-M   'P 1'
#
loop_
_entity.id
_entity.type
_entity.pdbx_description
1 polymer ?
#
loop_
_entity_poly.entity_id
_entity_poly.type
_entity_poly.pdbx_seq_one_letter_code
_entity_poly.pdbx_strand_id
1 'polypeptide(L)' 'EILVFIQQNPKVSYRAMAEQLAINESAVKKHLNNLKDAGWLERVGGTRGYWVIKKEFGGGM' A
#
# COMPACT_ATOMS: atom_id res chain seq x y z
N GLU A 1 -0.34 3.38 -9.16
CA GLU A 1 -0.52 2.13 -8.47
C GLU A 1 -0.11 2.21 -7.02
N ILE A 2 -0.89 1.63 -6.18
CA ILE A 2 -0.62 1.69 -4.75
C ILE A 2 0.70 1.00 -4.40
N LEU A 3 0.97 -0.13 -5.01
CA LEU A 3 2.21 -0.84 -4.72
C LEU A 3 3.43 -0.03 -5.08
N VAL A 4 3.36 0.73 -6.16
CA VAL A 4 4.48 1.59 -6.55
C VAL A 4 4.70 2.68 -5.51
N PHE A 5 3.63 3.30 -5.02
CA PHE A 5 3.76 4.31 -3.99
C PHE A 5 4.38 3.74 -2.72
N ILE A 6 3.97 2.55 -2.33
CA ILE A 6 4.50 1.92 -1.12
C ILE A 6 5.97 1.55 -1.32
N GLN A 7 6.32 1.09 -2.50
CA GLN A 7 7.70 0.74 -2.79
C GLN A 7 8.61 1.95 -2.67
N GLN A 8 8.14 3.09 -3.16
CA GLN A 8 8.93 4.31 -3.10
C GLN A 8 8.91 4.93 -1.72
N ASN A 9 7.81 4.77 -0.98
CA ASN A 9 7.69 5.37 0.34
C ASN A 9 6.84 4.46 1.23
N PRO A 10 7.46 3.53 1.95
CA PRO A 10 6.71 2.59 2.78
C PRO A 10 5.89 3.25 3.88
N LYS A 11 6.19 4.49 4.21
CA LYS A 11 5.47 5.22 5.25
C LYS A 11 4.38 6.12 4.68
N VAL A 12 4.07 5.98 3.40
CA VAL A 12 3.06 6.82 2.77
C VAL A 12 1.71 6.62 3.48
N SER A 13 1.00 7.73 3.68
CA SER A 13 -0.29 7.68 4.36
C SER A 13 -1.41 7.40 3.38
N TYR A 14 -2.56 6.98 3.93
CA TYR A 14 -3.75 6.80 3.11
C TYR A 14 -4.12 8.10 2.40
N ARG A 15 -4.00 9.21 3.12
CA ARG A 15 -4.37 10.50 2.56
C ARG A 15 -3.48 10.85 1.38
N ALA A 16 -2.18 10.64 1.53
CA ALA A 16 -1.26 10.94 0.45
C ALA A 16 -1.55 10.06 -0.77
N MET A 17 -1.83 8.80 -0.55
CA MET A 17 -2.18 7.91 -1.66
C MET A 17 -3.48 8.32 -2.32
N ALA A 18 -4.47 8.72 -1.51
CA ALA A 18 -5.74 9.15 -2.06
C ALA A 18 -5.57 10.37 -2.95
N GLU A 19 -4.76 11.32 -2.53
CA GLU A 19 -4.50 12.50 -3.31
C GLU A 19 -3.80 12.18 -4.62
N GLN A 20 -2.81 11.31 -4.56
CA GLN A 20 -2.06 10.94 -5.76
C GLN A 20 -2.92 10.17 -6.76
N LEU A 21 -3.81 9.34 -6.26
CA LEU A 21 -4.65 8.52 -7.12
C LEU A 21 -5.97 9.19 -7.48
N ALA A 22 -6.24 10.35 -6.90
CA ALA A 22 -7.47 11.10 -7.12
C ALA A 22 -8.71 10.29 -6.71
N ILE A 23 -8.59 9.56 -5.63
CA ILE A 23 -9.70 8.79 -5.05
C ILE A 23 -9.80 9.14 -3.58
N ASN A 24 -10.87 8.70 -2.92
CA ASN A 24 -11.00 9.00 -1.50
C ASN A 24 -10.24 7.97 -0.64
N GLU A 25 -10.10 8.29 0.63
CA GLU A 25 -9.34 7.44 1.53
C GLU A 25 -10.00 6.08 1.75
N SER A 26 -11.31 6.03 1.71
CA SER A 26 -12.02 4.76 1.86
C SER A 26 -11.65 3.79 0.74
N ALA A 27 -11.54 4.32 -0.47
CA ALA A 27 -11.13 3.49 -1.60
C ALA A 27 -9.71 2.99 -1.44
N VAL A 28 -8.82 3.86 -0.93
CA VAL A 28 -7.43 3.45 -0.66
C VAL A 28 -7.40 2.32 0.35
N LYS A 29 -8.16 2.47 1.43
CA LYS A 29 -8.21 1.42 2.45
C LYS A 29 -8.68 0.10 1.88
N LYS A 30 -9.69 0.16 1.03
CA LYS A 30 -10.23 -1.05 0.40
C LYS A 30 -9.16 -1.73 -0.45
N HIS A 31 -8.45 -0.95 -1.26
CA HIS A 31 -7.39 -1.51 -2.09
C HIS A 31 -6.29 -2.14 -1.23
N LEU A 32 -5.89 -1.45 -0.17
CA LEU A 32 -4.85 -1.96 0.70
C LEU A 32 -5.28 -3.24 1.41
N ASN A 33 -6.52 -3.30 1.86
CA ASN A 33 -7.03 -4.51 2.49
C ASN A 33 -7.04 -5.67 1.51
N ASN A 34 -7.45 -5.42 0.27
CA ASN A 34 -7.43 -6.46 -0.75
C ASN A 34 -6.03 -6.99 -0.98
N LEU A 35 -5.06 -6.09 -1.07
CA LEU A 35 -3.68 -6.49 -1.29
C LEU A 35 -3.13 -7.25 -0.08
N LYS A 36 -3.51 -6.83 1.12
CA LYS A 36 -3.07 -7.50 2.32
C LYS A 36 -3.66 -8.91 2.39
N ASP A 37 -4.94 -9.04 2.08
CA ASP A 37 -5.61 -10.34 2.09
C ASP A 37 -5.00 -11.28 1.04
N ALA A 38 -4.58 -10.74 -0.08
CA ALA A 38 -3.96 -11.53 -1.13
C ALA A 38 -2.51 -11.88 -0.83
N GLY A 39 -1.95 -11.35 0.24
CA GLY A 39 -0.58 -11.66 0.62
C GLY A 39 0.46 -10.77 -0.03
N TRP A 40 0.05 -9.66 -0.63
CA TRP A 40 0.99 -8.74 -1.27
C TRP A 40 1.63 -7.78 -0.28
N LEU A 41 0.89 -7.42 0.77
CA LEU A 41 1.34 -6.40 1.71
C LEU A 41 1.20 -6.89 3.14
N GLU A 42 2.02 -6.32 3.99
CA GLU A 42 1.90 -6.50 5.43
C GLU A 42 2.11 -5.17 6.12
N ARG A 43 1.32 -4.89 7.14
CA ARG A 43 1.46 -3.69 7.94
C ARG A 43 2.32 -4.00 9.16
N VAL A 44 3.34 -3.20 9.37
CA VAL A 44 4.24 -3.37 10.51
C VAL A 44 4.18 -2.11 11.35
N GLY A 45 4.04 -2.27 12.66
CA GLY A 45 4.11 -1.13 13.57
C GLY A 45 2.83 -0.38 13.79
N GLY A 46 1.71 -0.88 13.34
CA GLY A 46 0.42 -0.27 13.60
C GLY A 46 0.29 1.12 13.00
N THR A 47 -0.24 2.06 13.79
CA THR A 47 -0.58 3.39 13.29
C THR A 47 0.64 4.14 12.77
N ARG A 48 1.76 4.00 13.43
CA ARG A 48 2.98 4.69 13.04
C ARG A 48 3.94 3.80 12.30
N GLY A 49 3.44 2.69 11.81
CA GLY A 49 4.29 1.74 11.13
C GLY A 49 4.48 2.05 9.68
N TYR A 50 4.79 1.03 8.96
CA TYR A 50 5.05 1.14 7.54
C TYR A 50 4.53 -0.12 6.85
N TRP A 51 4.50 -0.07 5.52
CA TRP A 51 4.05 -1.19 4.72
C TRP A 51 5.24 -1.99 4.22
N VAL A 52 5.08 -3.29 4.21
CA VAL A 52 6.10 -4.19 3.65
C VAL A 52 5.45 -4.92 2.48
N ILE A 53 6.15 -4.92 1.34
CA ILE A 53 5.68 -5.65 0.18
C ILE A 53 6.18 -7.08 0.29
N LYS A 54 5.23 -8.01 0.39
CA LYS A 54 5.55 -9.42 0.60
C LYS A 54 5.86 -10.16 -0.68
N LYS A 55 5.28 -9.72 -1.78
CA LYS A 55 5.50 -10.34 -3.07
C LYS A 55 6.21 -9.37 -3.98
N GLU A 56 7.12 -9.87 -4.76
CA GLU A 56 7.72 -9.04 -5.77
C GLU A 56 6.81 -8.92 -6.96
N PHE A 57 6.80 -7.75 -7.54
CA PHE A 57 6.01 -7.53 -8.74
C PHE A 57 6.89 -6.86 -9.78
N GLY A 58 6.50 -7.04 -11.02
CA GLY A 58 7.24 -6.42 -12.11
C GLY A 58 8.55 -7.07 -12.39
N GLY A 59 8.85 -8.19 -11.97
CA GLY A 59 10.02 -8.73 -12.28
C GLY A 59 10.13 -10.11 -12.01
N GLY A 60 9.60 -10.60 -11.54
CA GLY A 60 9.65 -11.77 -11.29
C GLY A 60 10.70 -12.60 -11.60
N MET A 61 11.01 -13.10 -11.67
CA MET A 61 11.84 -13.84 -11.88
C MET A 61 11.86 -14.55 -12.18
#